data_0cca17723e9faa974defa4de54f77072
#
_entry.id   0cca17723e9faa974defa4de54f77072
#
_cell.length_a   1.000
_cell.length_b   1.000
_cell.length_c   1.000
_cell.angle_alpha   90.00
_cell.angle_beta   90.00
_cell.angle_gamma   90.00
#
_symmetry.space_group_name_H-M   'P 1'
#
loop_
_entity.id
_entity.type
_entity.pdbx_description
1 polymer ?
#
loop_
_entity_poly.entity_id
_entity_poly.type
_entity_poly.pdbx_seq_one_letter_code
_entity_poly.pdbx_strand_id
1 'polypeptide(L)'
;MKLIELLFILLPLLLWPLTFIVLNTIFIYAMLVSVIILAIISLRIYGREIKWSNNSIIKAITIGIIGALILYLLFYIGYYATILLGIQKGVSNVYTMIYGNAPTLILMPTLALIGICEEIYWRGALQVYVKKKSRFFKKIPWVAGAMYYGLIHLSTLNIVLFAAAVIVGIVTSIIAYKYGILSSIITHVVWIEAIVIFFPIGA
;
A
#
# COMPACT_ATOMS: atom_id res chain seq x y z
N MET A 1 23.57 -12.52 -4.33
CA MET A 1 22.18 -12.40 -3.82
C MET A 1 21.63 -13.80 -3.65
N LYS A 2 21.07 -14.16 -2.50
CA LYS A 2 20.44 -15.48 -2.30
C LYS A 2 19.19 -15.56 -3.18
N LEU A 3 18.88 -16.73 -3.73
CA LEU A 3 17.71 -16.94 -4.59
C LEU A 3 16.41 -16.40 -3.93
N ILE A 4 16.27 -16.63 -2.64
CA ILE A 4 15.08 -16.16 -1.88
C ILE A 4 14.97 -14.63 -1.81
N GLU A 5 16.10 -13.89 -1.79
CA GLU A 5 16.10 -12.42 -1.82
C GLU A 5 15.72 -11.90 -3.22
N LEU A 6 16.13 -12.61 -4.26
CA LEU A 6 15.74 -12.30 -5.63
C LEU A 6 14.23 -12.51 -5.82
N LEU A 7 13.71 -13.65 -5.39
CA LEU A 7 12.28 -13.94 -5.41
C LEU A 7 11.49 -12.90 -4.61
N PHE A 8 11.96 -12.53 -3.41
CA PHE A 8 11.33 -11.50 -2.59
C PHE A 8 11.13 -10.18 -3.34
N ILE A 9 12.11 -9.74 -4.14
CA ILE A 9 12.00 -8.48 -4.90
C ILE A 9 11.20 -8.66 -6.19
N LEU A 10 11.33 -9.79 -6.89
CA LEU A 10 10.67 -9.98 -8.19
C LEU A 10 9.20 -10.40 -8.08
N LEU A 11 8.80 -11.00 -6.97
CA LEU A 11 7.45 -11.54 -6.80
C LEU A 11 6.33 -10.51 -7.00
N PRO A 12 6.41 -9.25 -6.50
CA PRO A 12 5.41 -8.24 -6.81
C PRO A 12 5.27 -7.91 -8.30
N LEU A 13 6.38 -7.96 -9.06
CA LEU A 13 6.35 -7.72 -10.52
C LEU A 13 5.50 -8.77 -11.26
N LEU A 14 5.34 -9.95 -10.69
CA LEU A 14 4.48 -11.00 -11.20
C LEU A 14 3.05 -10.87 -10.63
N LEU A 15 2.93 -10.67 -9.32
CA LEU A 15 1.64 -10.70 -8.63
C LEU A 15 0.74 -9.51 -9.00
N TRP A 16 1.29 -8.31 -9.19
CA TRP A 16 0.48 -7.12 -9.55
C TRP A 16 -0.17 -7.26 -10.93
N PRO A 17 0.54 -7.53 -12.03
CA PRO A 17 -0.11 -7.77 -13.32
C PRO A 17 -1.10 -8.94 -13.28
N LEU A 18 -0.76 -10.02 -12.58
CA LEU A 18 -1.66 -11.15 -12.39
C LEU A 18 -2.98 -10.72 -11.71
N THR A 19 -2.90 -9.94 -10.64
CA THR A 19 -4.05 -9.49 -9.86
C THR A 19 -4.88 -8.45 -10.61
N PHE A 20 -4.24 -7.43 -11.19
CA PHE A 20 -4.95 -6.28 -11.78
C PHE A 20 -5.42 -6.53 -13.21
N ILE A 21 -4.76 -7.41 -13.98
CA ILE A 21 -5.07 -7.64 -15.39
C ILE A 21 -5.75 -8.99 -15.58
N VAL A 22 -5.12 -10.07 -15.11
CA VAL A 22 -5.58 -11.44 -15.39
C VAL A 22 -6.76 -11.83 -14.48
N LEU A 23 -6.67 -11.51 -13.19
CA LEU A 23 -7.66 -11.88 -12.18
C LEU A 23 -8.55 -10.71 -11.75
N ASN A 24 -8.75 -9.73 -12.64
CA ASN A 24 -9.52 -8.52 -12.35
C ASN A 24 -10.98 -8.82 -11.95
N THR A 25 -11.58 -9.89 -12.44
CA THR A 25 -12.95 -10.33 -12.10
C THR A 25 -13.08 -10.82 -10.65
N ILE A 26 -11.99 -11.20 -10.02
CA ILE A 26 -11.91 -11.62 -8.60
C ILE A 26 -10.84 -10.80 -7.87
N PHE A 27 -10.65 -9.54 -8.30
CA PHE A 27 -9.56 -8.66 -7.89
C PHE A 27 -9.29 -8.66 -6.40
N ILE A 28 -10.33 -8.44 -5.57
CA ILE A 28 -10.15 -8.24 -4.13
C ILE A 28 -9.59 -9.51 -3.44
N TYR A 29 -10.02 -10.69 -3.88
CA TYR A 29 -9.53 -11.96 -3.35
C TYR A 29 -8.12 -12.28 -3.87
N ALA A 30 -7.85 -12.01 -5.14
CA ALA A 30 -6.53 -12.18 -5.74
C ALA A 30 -5.50 -11.25 -5.08
N MET A 31 -5.88 -10.00 -4.80
CA MET A 31 -5.05 -9.04 -4.07
C MET A 31 -4.76 -9.52 -2.65
N LEU A 32 -5.80 -9.96 -1.92
CA LEU A 32 -5.64 -10.49 -0.57
C LEU A 32 -4.64 -11.66 -0.54
N VAL A 33 -4.78 -12.63 -1.43
CA VAL A 33 -3.87 -13.77 -1.51
C VAL A 33 -2.45 -13.31 -1.84
N SER A 34 -2.30 -12.41 -2.80
CA SER A 34 -1.00 -11.86 -3.22
C SER A 34 -0.26 -11.19 -2.06
N VAL A 35 -0.94 -10.31 -1.30
CA VAL A 35 -0.30 -9.60 -0.19
C VAL A 35 -0.05 -10.49 1.02
N ILE A 36 -0.88 -11.50 1.27
CA ILE A 36 -0.63 -12.52 2.31
C ILE A 36 0.66 -13.29 2.00
N ILE A 37 0.84 -13.75 0.76
CA ILE A 37 2.07 -14.43 0.33
C ILE A 37 3.28 -13.54 0.58
N LEU A 38 3.22 -12.26 0.17
CA LEU A 38 4.29 -11.29 0.39
C LEU A 38 4.57 -11.06 1.88
N ALA A 39 3.53 -10.91 2.70
CA ALA A 39 3.65 -10.71 4.14
C ALA A 39 4.30 -11.93 4.84
N ILE A 40 3.88 -13.15 4.50
CA ILE A 40 4.47 -14.38 5.07
C ILE A 40 5.95 -14.47 4.72
N ILE A 41 6.33 -14.25 3.46
CA ILE A 41 7.74 -14.27 3.03
C ILE A 41 8.52 -13.18 3.76
N SER A 42 7.95 -11.97 3.90
CA SER A 42 8.54 -10.85 4.62
C SER A 42 8.85 -11.17 6.07
N LEU A 43 7.88 -11.73 6.77
CA LEU A 43 8.02 -12.10 8.19
C LEU A 43 9.03 -13.22 8.39
N ARG A 44 9.11 -14.19 7.47
CA ARG A 44 10.10 -15.27 7.54
C ARG A 44 11.53 -14.77 7.32
N ILE A 45 11.73 -13.82 6.39
CA ILE A 45 13.08 -13.35 6.03
C ILE A 45 13.54 -12.21 6.95
N TYR A 46 12.65 -11.25 7.23
CA TYR A 46 12.99 -9.98 7.89
C TYR A 46 12.19 -9.70 9.16
N GLY A 47 11.32 -10.60 9.61
CA GLY A 47 10.39 -10.33 10.71
C GLY A 47 11.05 -9.86 12.01
N ARG A 48 12.25 -10.40 12.34
CA ARG A 48 13.04 -9.97 13.51
C ARG A 48 13.64 -8.57 13.39
N GLU A 49 13.72 -8.02 12.17
CA GLU A 49 14.36 -6.75 11.89
C GLU A 49 13.36 -5.65 11.57
N ILE A 50 12.10 -6.03 11.34
CA ILE A 50 11.01 -5.09 11.13
C ILE A 50 10.79 -4.29 12.41
N LYS A 51 10.83 -2.98 12.28
CA LYS A 51 10.57 -2.04 13.36
C LYS A 51 9.07 -1.81 13.53
N TRP A 52 8.45 -2.57 14.43
CA TRP A 52 7.00 -2.50 14.65
C TRP A 52 6.53 -1.14 15.20
N SER A 53 7.21 -0.63 16.23
CA SER A 53 6.95 0.70 16.76
C SER A 53 8.20 1.29 17.39
N ASN A 54 8.33 2.61 17.29
CA ASN A 54 9.35 3.40 17.99
C ASN A 54 8.74 4.18 19.15
N ASN A 55 7.45 4.03 19.42
CA ASN A 55 6.66 4.87 20.32
C ASN A 55 5.71 4.04 21.15
N SER A 56 5.05 4.66 22.14
CA SER A 56 3.93 4.06 22.83
C SER A 56 2.79 3.77 21.85
N ILE A 57 1.93 2.81 22.17
CA ILE A 57 0.76 2.43 21.37
C ILE A 57 -0.14 3.64 21.10
N ILE A 58 -0.41 4.46 22.12
CA ILE A 58 -1.24 5.66 21.99
C ILE A 58 -0.65 6.62 20.95
N LYS A 59 0.66 6.88 21.02
CA LYS A 59 1.33 7.75 20.04
C LYS A 59 1.31 7.14 18.63
N ALA A 60 1.47 5.82 18.51
CA ALA A 60 1.39 5.13 17.23
C ALA A 60 -0.01 5.26 16.60
N ILE A 61 -1.08 5.12 17.40
CA ILE A 61 -2.47 5.31 16.97
C ILE A 61 -2.70 6.76 16.55
N THR A 62 -2.30 7.74 17.36
CA THR A 62 -2.47 9.17 17.05
C THR A 62 -1.79 9.54 15.74
N ILE A 63 -0.53 9.12 15.54
CA ILE A 63 0.21 9.36 14.29
C ILE A 63 -0.49 8.67 13.11
N GLY A 64 -0.96 7.44 13.31
CA GLY A 64 -1.69 6.69 12.30
C GLY A 64 -2.96 7.38 11.84
N ILE A 65 -3.78 7.86 12.76
CA ILE A 65 -5.01 8.61 12.46
C ILE A 65 -4.69 9.93 11.74
N ILE A 66 -3.70 10.69 12.23
CA ILE A 66 -3.28 11.93 11.55
C ILE A 66 -2.80 11.64 10.13
N GLY A 67 -2.01 10.58 9.94
CA GLY A 67 -1.57 10.14 8.63
C GLY A 67 -2.72 9.77 7.69
N ALA A 68 -3.74 9.09 8.21
CA ALA A 68 -4.95 8.74 7.45
C ALA A 68 -5.75 9.99 7.02
N LEU A 69 -5.89 10.96 7.92
CA LEU A 69 -6.53 12.25 7.60
C LEU A 69 -5.77 13.02 6.52
N ILE A 70 -4.44 13.06 6.62
CA ILE A 70 -3.59 13.69 5.59
C ILE A 70 -3.78 12.99 4.25
N LEU A 71 -3.74 11.66 4.21
CA LEU A 71 -4.00 10.91 2.97
C LEU A 71 -5.39 11.19 2.42
N TYR A 72 -6.42 11.18 3.26
CA TYR A 72 -7.79 11.45 2.81
C TYR A 72 -7.90 12.85 2.17
N LEU A 73 -7.32 13.87 2.79
CA LEU A 73 -7.30 15.24 2.24
C LEU A 73 -6.53 15.32 0.93
N LEU A 74 -5.37 14.66 0.82
CA LEU A 74 -4.61 14.61 -0.42
C LEU A 74 -5.39 13.95 -1.55
N PHE A 75 -6.13 12.88 -1.26
CA PHE A 75 -6.99 12.21 -2.23
C PHE A 75 -8.22 13.04 -2.60
N TYR A 76 -8.80 13.75 -1.64
CA TYR A 76 -9.90 14.67 -1.90
C TYR A 76 -9.45 15.78 -2.88
N ILE A 77 -8.33 16.43 -2.63
CA ILE A 77 -7.74 17.43 -3.54
C ILE A 77 -7.37 16.76 -4.87
N GLY A 78 -6.74 15.59 -4.85
CA GLY A 78 -6.36 14.83 -6.03
C GLY A 78 -7.53 14.49 -6.93
N TYR A 79 -8.70 14.19 -6.37
CA TYR A 79 -9.92 13.94 -7.15
C TYR A 79 -10.32 15.16 -7.99
N TYR A 80 -10.31 16.36 -7.42
CA TYR A 80 -10.59 17.57 -8.21
C TYR A 80 -9.54 17.80 -9.30
N ALA A 81 -8.28 17.47 -9.05
CA ALA A 81 -7.26 17.50 -10.09
C ALA A 81 -7.57 16.52 -11.23
N THR A 82 -8.12 15.33 -10.93
CA THR A 82 -8.52 14.38 -11.99
C THR A 82 -9.69 14.90 -12.83
N ILE A 83 -10.62 15.66 -12.25
CA ILE A 83 -11.71 16.32 -12.96
C ILE A 83 -11.14 17.39 -13.92
N LEU A 84 -10.26 18.26 -13.43
CA LEU A 84 -9.63 19.31 -14.23
C LEU A 84 -8.82 18.73 -15.40
N LEU A 85 -8.21 17.57 -15.22
CA LEU A 85 -7.42 16.89 -16.26
C LEU A 85 -8.28 15.98 -17.17
N GLY A 86 -9.59 15.82 -16.90
CA GLY A 86 -10.47 14.95 -17.67
C GLY A 86 -10.20 13.44 -17.51
N ILE A 87 -9.55 13.02 -16.41
CA ILE A 87 -9.17 11.61 -16.16
C ILE A 87 -9.91 10.98 -14.99
N GLN A 88 -10.97 11.61 -14.48
CA GLN A 88 -11.78 11.14 -13.34
C GLN A 88 -12.38 9.73 -13.54
N LYS A 89 -12.54 9.28 -14.79
CA LYS A 89 -12.94 7.90 -15.10
C LYS A 89 -11.97 6.87 -14.51
N GLY A 90 -10.70 7.23 -14.33
CA GLY A 90 -9.72 6.38 -13.65
C GLY A 90 -10.08 6.11 -12.19
N VAL A 91 -10.71 7.07 -11.49
CA VAL A 91 -11.20 6.91 -10.11
C VAL A 91 -12.38 5.93 -10.09
N SER A 92 -13.42 6.16 -10.91
CA SER A 92 -14.59 5.29 -10.93
C SER A 92 -14.26 3.86 -11.34
N ASN A 93 -13.28 3.65 -12.22
CA ASN A 93 -12.80 2.30 -12.57
C ASN A 93 -12.23 1.56 -11.36
N VAL A 94 -11.51 2.24 -10.45
CA VAL A 94 -10.98 1.62 -9.23
C VAL A 94 -12.13 1.18 -8.33
N TYR A 95 -13.12 2.03 -8.11
CA TYR A 95 -14.29 1.67 -7.31
C TYR A 95 -15.10 0.51 -7.92
N THR A 96 -15.33 0.53 -9.23
CA THR A 96 -15.99 -0.57 -9.93
C THR A 96 -15.26 -1.90 -9.73
N MET A 97 -13.94 -1.87 -9.81
CA MET A 97 -13.11 -3.06 -9.60
C MET A 97 -13.19 -3.56 -8.16
N ILE A 98 -13.29 -2.68 -7.17
CA ILE A 98 -13.38 -3.06 -5.76
C ILE A 98 -14.80 -3.56 -5.42
N TYR A 99 -15.83 -2.76 -5.73
CA TYR A 99 -17.22 -3.08 -5.33
C TYR A 99 -17.84 -4.22 -6.14
N GLY A 100 -17.39 -4.45 -7.37
CA GLY A 100 -17.87 -5.54 -8.20
C GLY A 100 -17.53 -6.94 -7.72
N ASN A 101 -16.68 -7.07 -6.70
CA ASN A 101 -16.09 -8.36 -6.29
C ASN A 101 -16.61 -8.91 -4.95
N ALA A 102 -17.13 -8.08 -4.04
CA ALA A 102 -17.56 -8.55 -2.73
C ALA A 102 -18.60 -7.62 -2.08
N PRO A 103 -19.53 -8.18 -1.27
CA PRO A 103 -20.41 -7.36 -0.43
C PRO A 103 -19.60 -6.56 0.60
N THR A 104 -20.10 -5.38 0.98
CA THR A 104 -19.43 -4.44 1.90
C THR A 104 -19.00 -5.10 3.22
N LEU A 105 -19.81 -6.01 3.76
CA LEU A 105 -19.51 -6.74 4.99
C LEU A 105 -18.24 -7.60 4.90
N ILE A 106 -17.95 -8.15 3.72
CA ILE A 106 -16.72 -8.92 3.46
C ILE A 106 -15.60 -7.99 3.05
N LEU A 107 -15.92 -6.92 2.34
CA LEU A 107 -14.95 -5.97 1.79
C LEU A 107 -14.15 -5.28 2.90
N MET A 108 -14.83 -4.79 3.95
CA MET A 108 -14.19 -4.10 5.08
C MET A 108 -13.05 -4.93 5.73
N PRO A 109 -13.28 -6.12 6.31
CA PRO A 109 -12.18 -6.88 6.92
C PRO A 109 -11.11 -7.28 5.88
N THR A 110 -11.48 -7.46 4.62
CA THR A 110 -10.54 -7.80 3.55
C THR A 110 -9.60 -6.63 3.24
N LEU A 111 -10.13 -5.41 3.13
CA LEU A 111 -9.32 -4.20 2.91
C LEU A 111 -8.38 -3.92 4.08
N ALA A 112 -8.85 -4.08 5.31
CA ALA A 112 -8.01 -3.96 6.50
C ALA A 112 -6.83 -4.96 6.45
N LEU A 113 -7.11 -6.21 6.11
CA LEU A 113 -6.09 -7.26 6.02
C LEU A 113 -5.11 -7.01 4.87
N ILE A 114 -5.59 -6.53 3.71
CA ILE A 114 -4.75 -6.10 2.59
C ILE A 114 -3.81 -4.99 3.06
N GLY A 115 -4.33 -3.93 3.69
CA GLY A 115 -3.53 -2.81 4.18
C GLY A 115 -2.45 -3.26 5.18
N ILE A 116 -2.78 -4.15 6.11
CA ILE A 116 -1.81 -4.71 7.08
C ILE A 116 -0.69 -5.46 6.34
N CYS A 117 -1.04 -6.38 5.45
CA CYS A 117 -0.09 -7.21 4.73
C CYS A 117 0.82 -6.38 3.80
N GLU A 118 0.26 -5.38 3.13
CA GLU A 118 1.02 -4.45 2.31
C GLU A 118 2.07 -3.70 3.13
N GLU A 119 1.70 -3.16 4.29
CA GLU A 119 2.64 -2.43 5.12
C GLU A 119 3.77 -3.33 5.65
N ILE A 120 3.49 -4.59 5.99
CA ILE A 120 4.51 -5.56 6.40
C ILE A 120 5.53 -5.78 5.27
N TYR A 121 5.09 -5.91 4.03
CA TYR A 121 6.00 -6.07 2.90
C TYR A 121 6.69 -4.75 2.52
N TRP A 122 5.92 -3.72 2.16
CA TRP A 122 6.45 -2.50 1.54
C TRP A 122 7.22 -1.61 2.51
N ARG A 123 6.76 -1.47 3.74
CA ARG A 123 7.32 -0.55 4.75
C ARG A 123 8.14 -1.27 5.80
N GLY A 124 7.79 -2.54 6.07
CA GLY A 124 8.57 -3.40 6.93
C GLY A 124 9.79 -3.99 6.21
N ALA A 125 9.58 -5.10 5.52
CA ALA A 125 10.66 -5.93 4.99
C ALA A 125 11.46 -5.27 3.86
N LEU A 126 10.80 -4.60 2.91
CA LEU A 126 11.47 -3.97 1.77
C LEU A 126 12.40 -2.84 2.23
N GLN A 127 12.00 -1.99 3.19
CA GLN A 127 12.89 -0.95 3.73
C GLN A 127 14.10 -1.55 4.46
N VAL A 128 13.93 -2.67 5.18
CA VAL A 128 15.04 -3.41 5.79
C VAL A 128 15.99 -3.94 4.72
N TYR A 129 15.45 -4.57 3.68
CA TYR A 129 16.23 -5.07 2.55
C TYR A 129 17.06 -3.95 1.90
N VAL A 130 16.42 -2.84 1.54
CA VAL A 130 17.06 -1.69 0.89
C VAL A 130 18.17 -1.11 1.77
N LYS A 131 17.91 -0.95 3.07
CA LYS A 131 18.90 -0.46 4.04
C LYS A 131 20.14 -1.35 4.09
N LYS A 132 19.98 -2.67 3.94
CA LYS A 132 21.09 -3.64 3.97
C LYS A 132 21.86 -3.73 2.65
N LYS A 133 21.16 -3.65 1.52
CA LYS A 133 21.73 -4.00 0.21
C LYS A 133 22.15 -2.78 -0.63
N SER A 134 21.52 -1.64 -0.44
CA SER A 134 21.82 -0.44 -1.22
C SER A 134 22.75 0.51 -0.47
N ARG A 135 23.88 0.85 -1.08
CA ARG A 135 24.77 1.91 -0.57
C ARG A 135 24.11 3.29 -0.69
N PHE A 136 23.41 3.52 -1.80
CA PHE A 136 22.76 4.80 -2.12
C PHE A 136 21.56 5.07 -1.21
N PHE A 137 20.63 4.10 -1.11
CA PHE A 137 19.38 4.27 -0.34
C PHE A 137 19.51 3.90 1.14
N LYS A 138 20.70 3.54 1.65
CA LYS A 138 20.89 3.13 3.05
C LYS A 138 20.35 4.15 4.05
N LYS A 139 20.51 5.45 3.77
CA LYS A 139 20.07 6.55 4.65
C LYS A 139 18.60 6.96 4.42
N ILE A 140 18.05 6.64 3.27
CA ILE A 140 16.70 7.01 2.82
C ILE A 140 15.94 5.80 2.24
N PRO A 141 15.86 4.66 2.95
CA PRO A 141 15.25 3.44 2.42
C PRO A 141 13.77 3.62 2.08
N TRP A 142 13.09 4.56 2.73
CA TRP A 142 11.71 4.94 2.48
C TRP A 142 11.50 5.48 1.05
N VAL A 143 12.49 6.17 0.47
CA VAL A 143 12.41 6.66 -0.93
C VAL A 143 12.34 5.48 -1.89
N ALA A 144 13.26 4.51 -1.75
CA ALA A 144 13.26 3.34 -2.63
C ALA A 144 11.98 2.51 -2.48
N GLY A 145 11.48 2.36 -1.25
CA GLY A 145 10.22 1.67 -0.97
C GLY A 145 9.03 2.35 -1.63
N ALA A 146 8.94 3.69 -1.50
CA ALA A 146 7.88 4.48 -2.13
C ALA A 146 7.95 4.44 -3.67
N MET A 147 9.16 4.56 -4.24
CA MET A 147 9.37 4.46 -5.68
C MET A 147 8.97 3.10 -6.22
N TYR A 148 9.40 2.02 -5.58
CA TYR A 148 9.07 0.68 -6.05
C TYR A 148 7.57 0.40 -5.92
N TYR A 149 6.93 0.81 -4.82
CA TYR A 149 5.49 0.70 -4.65
C TYR A 149 4.71 1.48 -5.73
N GLY A 150 5.12 2.71 -6.03
CA GLY A 150 4.52 3.47 -7.13
C GLY A 150 4.73 2.79 -8.47
N LEU A 151 5.97 2.43 -8.81
CA LEU A 151 6.31 1.84 -10.12
C LEU A 151 5.58 0.54 -10.41
N ILE A 152 5.36 -0.32 -9.40
CA ILE A 152 4.64 -1.58 -9.61
C ILE A 152 3.19 -1.34 -10.05
N HIS A 153 2.58 -0.22 -9.64
CA HIS A 153 1.23 0.17 -10.02
C HIS A 153 1.11 0.68 -11.46
N LEU A 154 2.22 0.90 -12.19
CA LEU A 154 2.15 1.13 -13.63
C LEU A 154 1.54 -0.06 -14.38
N SER A 155 1.69 -1.27 -13.85
CA SER A 155 1.09 -2.49 -14.40
C SER A 155 -0.45 -2.48 -14.38
N THR A 156 -1.08 -1.60 -13.61
CA THR A 156 -2.54 -1.47 -13.56
C THR A 156 -3.13 -0.79 -14.79
N LEU A 157 -2.30 -0.15 -15.62
CA LEU A 157 -2.69 0.64 -16.80
C LEU A 157 -3.69 1.78 -16.46
N ASN A 158 -3.74 2.19 -15.18
CA ASN A 158 -4.56 3.28 -14.67
C ASN A 158 -3.65 4.36 -14.07
N ILE A 159 -3.51 5.48 -14.78
CA ILE A 159 -2.62 6.58 -14.37
C ILE A 159 -3.06 7.21 -13.04
N VAL A 160 -4.37 7.19 -12.74
CA VAL A 160 -4.91 7.72 -11.49
C VAL A 160 -4.51 6.81 -10.33
N LEU A 161 -4.62 5.48 -10.51
CA LEU A 161 -4.20 4.51 -9.51
C LEU A 161 -2.68 4.53 -9.29
N PHE A 162 -1.90 4.71 -10.36
CA PHE A 162 -0.46 4.92 -10.24
C PHE A 162 -0.12 6.16 -9.39
N ALA A 163 -0.73 7.31 -9.69
CA ALA A 163 -0.52 8.54 -8.93
C ALA A 163 -0.95 8.37 -7.45
N ALA A 164 -2.09 7.72 -7.24
CA ALA A 164 -2.59 7.35 -5.91
C ALA A 164 -1.57 6.51 -5.14
N ALA A 165 -1.03 5.46 -5.77
CA ALA A 165 -0.02 4.59 -5.16
C ALA A 165 1.28 5.36 -4.81
N VAL A 166 1.71 6.29 -5.64
CA VAL A 166 2.86 7.15 -5.33
C VAL A 166 2.62 7.97 -4.06
N ILE A 167 1.44 8.61 -3.93
CA ILE A 167 1.07 9.40 -2.75
C ILE A 167 1.03 8.53 -1.50
N VAL A 168 0.30 7.41 -1.54
CA VAL A 168 0.26 6.44 -0.43
C VAL A 168 1.67 5.95 -0.10
N GLY A 169 2.43 5.58 -1.14
CA GLY A 169 3.81 5.12 -1.04
C GLY A 169 4.70 6.07 -0.25
N ILE A 170 4.66 7.35 -0.55
CA ILE A 170 5.47 8.38 0.10
C ILE A 170 5.04 8.57 1.56
N VAL A 171 3.74 8.82 1.80
CA VAL A 171 3.23 9.14 3.15
C VAL A 171 3.47 7.99 4.11
N THR A 172 3.05 6.78 3.75
CA THR A 172 3.18 5.62 4.62
C THR A 172 4.64 5.20 4.82
N SER A 173 5.49 5.32 3.78
CA SER A 173 6.92 5.01 3.91
C SER A 173 7.65 5.97 4.85
N ILE A 174 7.33 7.27 4.83
CA ILE A 174 7.89 8.25 5.78
C ILE A 174 7.41 7.96 7.19
N ILE A 175 6.12 7.66 7.38
CA ILE A 175 5.55 7.33 8.69
C ILE A 175 6.22 6.07 9.26
N ALA A 176 6.33 5.01 8.48
CA ALA A 176 6.99 3.77 8.90
C ALA A 176 8.45 4.00 9.27
N TYR A 177 9.18 4.76 8.47
CA TYR A 177 10.59 5.06 8.70
C TYR A 177 10.83 5.82 10.01
N LYS A 178 9.98 6.82 10.30
CA LYS A 178 10.10 7.68 11.48
C LYS A 178 9.50 7.04 12.74
N TYR A 179 8.34 6.40 12.63
CA TYR A 179 7.53 6.01 13.78
C TYR A 179 7.31 4.50 13.93
N GLY A 180 7.75 3.71 12.95
CA GLY A 180 7.54 2.26 12.88
C GLY A 180 6.30 1.87 12.07
N ILE A 181 6.26 0.59 11.66
CA ILE A 181 5.20 0.13 10.74
C ILE A 181 3.82 0.11 11.37
N LEU A 182 3.69 0.05 12.70
CA LEU A 182 2.38 0.08 13.36
C LEU A 182 1.62 1.38 13.05
N SER A 183 2.31 2.54 13.11
CA SER A 183 1.70 3.82 12.72
C SER A 183 1.30 3.85 11.25
N SER A 184 2.12 3.25 10.39
CA SER A 184 1.86 3.15 8.95
C SER A 184 0.70 2.20 8.63
N ILE A 185 0.60 1.07 9.32
CA ILE A 185 -0.54 0.13 9.22
C ILE A 185 -1.84 0.86 9.58
N ILE A 186 -1.85 1.57 10.71
CA ILE A 186 -3.04 2.32 11.13
C ILE A 186 -3.39 3.40 10.11
N THR A 187 -2.39 4.13 9.59
CA THR A 187 -2.60 5.12 8.52
C THR A 187 -3.28 4.49 7.32
N HIS A 188 -2.75 3.37 6.83
CA HIS A 188 -3.22 2.73 5.60
C HIS A 188 -4.61 2.14 5.80
N VAL A 189 -4.83 1.38 6.87
CA VAL A 189 -6.11 0.75 7.16
C VAL A 189 -7.21 1.79 7.37
N VAL A 190 -6.99 2.77 8.23
CA VAL A 190 -8.00 3.82 8.50
C VAL A 190 -8.29 4.63 7.23
N TRP A 191 -7.27 4.95 6.44
CA TRP A 191 -7.46 5.69 5.19
C TRP A 191 -8.23 4.87 4.15
N ILE A 192 -7.88 3.59 3.92
CA ILE A 192 -8.54 2.79 2.88
C ILE A 192 -10.00 2.49 3.25
N GLU A 193 -10.28 2.25 4.53
CA GLU A 193 -11.65 2.11 5.03
C GLU A 193 -12.44 3.42 4.86
N ALA A 194 -11.84 4.55 5.20
CA ALA A 194 -12.48 5.85 5.05
C ALA A 194 -12.85 6.11 3.59
N ILE A 195 -11.89 5.96 2.66
CA ILE A 195 -12.10 6.34 1.25
C ILE A 195 -12.89 5.30 0.45
N VAL A 196 -12.91 4.02 0.87
CA VAL A 196 -13.65 2.98 0.14
C VAL A 196 -15.02 2.72 0.77
N ILE A 197 -15.13 2.70 2.10
CA ILE A 197 -16.37 2.24 2.76
C ILE A 197 -17.20 3.41 3.30
N PHE A 198 -16.58 4.32 4.07
CA PHE A 198 -17.34 5.30 4.85
C PHE A 198 -17.59 6.61 4.09
N PHE A 199 -16.61 7.11 3.35
CA PHE A 199 -16.66 8.41 2.70
C PHE A 199 -16.00 8.35 1.31
N PRO A 200 -16.58 7.57 0.36
CA PRO A 200 -16.01 7.40 -0.96
C PRO A 200 -15.97 8.72 -1.74
N ILE A 201 -14.87 8.97 -2.46
CA ILE A 201 -14.63 10.19 -3.23
C ILE A 201 -14.74 9.87 -4.72
N GLY A 202 -15.81 10.33 -5.38
CA GLY A 202 -16.02 10.13 -6.82
C GLY A 202 -16.37 8.69 -7.22
N ALA A 203 -16.99 7.95 -6.32
CA ALA A 203 -17.47 6.59 -6.56
C ALA A 203 -18.71 6.56 -7.46
#